data_b16ed807dd20d0685b5e165aec57e6a7
#
_entry.id   b16ed807dd20d0685b5e165aec57e6a7
#
_cell.length_a   1.000
_cell.length_b   1.000
_cell.length_c   1.000
_cell.angle_alpha   90.00
_cell.angle_beta   90.00
_cell.angle_gamma   90.00
#
_symmetry.space_group_name_H-M   'P 1'
#
loop_
_entity.id
_entity.type
_entity.pdbx_description
1 polymer ?
#
loop_
_entity_poly.entity_id
_entity_poly.type
_entity_poly.pdbx_seq_one_letter_code
_entity_poly.pdbx_strand_id
1 'polypeptide(L)'
;MKKLIIRVVGVLFLVGFLIYLFYSPRLKFDVLENPNKGNKVNRSEQVNKSNNHAENPKPKEGVGTWVGKDIKVLTSKFGQADRVYPFRDGYKNYVFKDKNSYYIVSTKREEIVSVYATGEKVNVSPLKIGQHSAEIFNHTSINPEPSFKVDGKKYEFELSDEDLKTQTLIKYGNIYAQVYSDQQSKKVLSVRFLTKEMLADIEPYRLNSNSTSEEHNKRPVEQNPNQLISLYEVTNEMRKLKGLKPLKINSDLAHIESNNLYEATSNGSDSVEFTEDALRGQLDKNHVTYKTTAQNVGYAFNDVPTLIHSWMNSDIHRSRLLNSKYDEMGGDVMRDYYSLIFLEK
;
A
#
# COMPACT_ATOMS: atom_id res chain seq x y z
N MET A 1 9.38 11.63 62.18
CA MET A 1 8.68 12.22 61.01
C MET A 1 9.38 11.99 59.67
N LYS A 2 10.64 12.37 59.44
CA LYS A 2 11.33 12.17 58.12
C LYS A 2 11.28 10.72 57.59
N LYS A 3 11.54 9.69 58.41
CA LYS A 3 11.51 8.29 58.01
C LYS A 3 10.10 7.80 57.61
N LEU A 4 9.06 8.34 58.23
CA LEU A 4 7.67 8.01 57.86
C LEU A 4 7.31 8.63 56.52
N ILE A 5 7.68 9.86 56.26
CA ILE A 5 7.44 10.57 55.01
C ILE A 5 8.14 9.84 53.84
N ILE A 6 9.39 9.40 54.01
CA ILE A 6 10.12 8.65 52.98
C ILE A 6 9.40 7.31 52.64
N ARG A 7 8.90 6.61 53.66
CA ARG A 7 8.13 5.36 53.43
C ARG A 7 6.82 5.60 52.68
N VAL A 8 6.09 6.66 53.04
CA VAL A 8 4.83 7.02 52.35
C VAL A 8 5.07 7.42 50.90
N VAL A 9 6.12 8.25 50.66
CA VAL A 9 6.51 8.62 49.29
C VAL A 9 6.93 7.41 48.47
N GLY A 10 7.70 6.46 49.06
CA GLY A 10 8.11 5.23 48.41
C GLY A 10 6.91 4.33 48.02
N VAL A 11 5.90 4.22 48.93
CA VAL A 11 4.68 3.47 48.63
C VAL A 11 3.87 4.14 47.55
N LEU A 12 3.72 5.46 47.57
CA LEU A 12 3.01 6.21 46.50
C LEU A 12 3.69 6.09 45.15
N PHE A 13 5.04 6.11 45.12
CA PHE A 13 5.80 5.88 43.89
C PHE A 13 5.60 4.46 43.38
N LEU A 14 5.65 3.44 44.27
CA LEU A 14 5.41 2.04 43.87
C LEU A 14 3.99 1.86 43.31
N VAL A 15 2.97 2.43 43.97
CA VAL A 15 1.59 2.37 43.51
C VAL A 15 1.43 3.09 42.17
N GLY A 16 2.03 4.29 42.03
CA GLY A 16 2.03 5.02 40.77
C GLY A 16 2.75 4.24 39.64
N PHE A 17 3.86 3.58 39.96
CA PHE A 17 4.58 2.72 39.01
C PHE A 17 3.76 1.48 38.63
N LEU A 18 3.09 0.84 39.57
CA LEU A 18 2.18 -0.29 39.30
C LEU A 18 0.99 0.16 38.43
N ILE A 19 0.38 1.31 38.76
CA ILE A 19 -0.69 1.89 37.94
C ILE A 19 -0.16 2.17 36.53
N TYR A 20 1.04 2.77 36.39
CA TYR A 20 1.65 3.00 35.11
C TYR A 20 1.88 1.69 34.32
N LEU A 21 2.35 0.61 34.95
CA LEU A 21 2.54 -0.69 34.31
C LEU A 21 1.21 -1.34 33.87
N PHE A 22 0.14 -1.18 34.66
CA PHE A 22 -1.17 -1.76 34.34
C PHE A 22 -2.02 -0.91 33.40
N TYR A 23 -1.84 0.43 33.42
CA TYR A 23 -2.56 1.38 32.58
C TYR A 23 -1.69 2.00 31.49
N SER A 24 -0.42 1.59 31.38
CA SER A 24 0.38 1.97 30.21
C SER A 24 -0.37 1.50 28.95
N PRO A 25 -0.63 2.38 27.97
CA PRO A 25 -1.30 1.96 26.76
C PRO A 25 -0.47 0.85 26.15
N ARG A 26 -1.06 -0.35 26.04
CA ARG A 26 -0.44 -1.46 25.32
C ARG A 26 -0.09 -0.94 23.95
N LEU A 27 1.14 -1.15 23.51
CA LEU A 27 1.59 -0.76 22.18
C LEU A 27 0.74 -1.55 21.18
N LYS A 28 -0.31 -0.93 20.66
CA LYS A 28 -1.11 -1.49 19.59
C LYS A 28 -0.35 -1.28 18.28
N PHE A 29 -0.33 -2.27 17.43
CA PHE A 29 0.06 -2.05 16.05
C PHE A 29 -1.09 -1.30 15.38
N ASP A 30 -0.82 -0.08 14.94
CA ASP A 30 -1.85 0.69 14.26
C ASP A 30 -2.24 -0.02 12.95
N VAL A 31 -3.53 -0.30 12.81
CA VAL A 31 -4.10 -0.73 11.53
C VAL A 31 -4.20 0.50 10.65
N LEU A 32 -3.49 0.53 9.53
CA LEU A 32 -3.61 1.60 8.57
C LEU A 32 -4.89 1.41 7.75
N GLU A 33 -5.90 2.20 8.05
CA GLU A 33 -7.10 2.27 7.19
C GLU A 33 -6.80 3.09 5.94
N ASN A 34 -7.40 2.67 4.82
CA ASN A 34 -7.31 3.43 3.58
C ASN A 34 -7.96 4.82 3.75
N PRO A 35 -7.19 5.92 3.72
CA PRO A 35 -7.71 7.26 3.97
C PRO A 35 -8.74 7.70 2.94
N ASN A 36 -8.77 7.08 1.77
CA ASN A 36 -9.68 7.40 0.68
C ASN A 36 -11.04 6.68 0.76
N LYS A 37 -11.27 5.84 1.78
CA LYS A 37 -12.57 5.16 2.02
C LYS A 37 -13.49 5.91 3.01
N GLY A 38 -13.01 6.96 3.67
CA GLY A 38 -13.77 7.73 4.67
C GLY A 38 -14.54 8.93 4.10
N ASN A 39 -15.40 9.55 4.96
CA ASN A 39 -16.32 10.64 4.57
C ASN A 39 -15.75 12.07 4.71
N LYS A 40 -14.48 12.27 5.03
CA LYS A 40 -13.89 13.62 5.21
C LYS A 40 -12.58 13.77 4.47
N VAL A 41 -12.47 14.83 3.66
CA VAL A 41 -11.22 15.28 3.06
C VAL A 41 -10.63 16.40 3.92
N ASN A 42 -9.37 16.23 4.34
CA ASN A 42 -8.59 17.35 4.86
C ASN A 42 -7.89 18.01 3.67
N ARG A 43 -8.43 19.13 3.23
CA ARG A 43 -7.85 19.96 2.17
C ARG A 43 -7.60 21.35 2.73
N SER A 44 -6.39 21.83 2.59
CA SER A 44 -6.09 23.25 2.83
C SER A 44 -6.64 24.07 1.66
N GLU A 45 -7.26 25.22 1.94
CA GLU A 45 -7.87 26.10 0.94
C GLU A 45 -6.89 26.69 -0.10
N GLN A 46 -5.60 26.36 0.00
CA GLN A 46 -4.51 26.98 -0.78
C GLN A 46 -4.10 26.23 -2.06
N VAL A 47 -4.81 25.21 -2.51
CA VAL A 47 -4.54 24.69 -3.86
C VAL A 47 -5.13 25.68 -4.87
N ASN A 48 -4.27 26.55 -5.40
CA ASN A 48 -4.63 27.46 -6.47
C ASN A 48 -5.33 26.69 -7.60
N LYS A 49 -6.61 26.97 -7.80
CA LYS A 49 -7.36 26.53 -8.99
C LYS A 49 -6.75 27.21 -10.21
N SER A 50 -5.67 26.66 -10.73
CA SER A 50 -5.17 27.04 -12.04
C SER A 50 -6.15 26.52 -13.08
N ASN A 51 -7.04 27.38 -13.55
CA ASN A 51 -8.06 27.08 -14.56
C ASN A 51 -7.50 26.89 -16.00
N ASN A 52 -6.19 26.85 -16.17
CA ASN A 52 -5.53 26.56 -17.44
C ASN A 52 -4.94 25.14 -17.40
N HIS A 53 -5.79 24.13 -17.54
CA HIS A 53 -5.35 22.75 -17.71
C HIS A 53 -4.89 22.53 -19.15
N ALA A 54 -3.63 22.87 -19.45
CA ALA A 54 -2.98 22.35 -20.65
C ALA A 54 -3.01 20.81 -20.57
N GLU A 55 -3.43 20.14 -21.63
CA GLU A 55 -3.45 18.67 -21.66
C GLU A 55 -2.01 18.15 -21.70
N ASN A 56 -1.66 17.23 -20.79
CA ASN A 56 -0.39 16.53 -20.90
C ASN A 56 -0.48 15.53 -22.07
N PRO A 57 0.48 15.54 -23.02
CA PRO A 57 0.43 14.65 -24.15
C PRO A 57 0.60 13.19 -23.73
N LYS A 58 0.01 12.26 -24.49
CA LYS A 58 0.21 10.82 -24.25
C LYS A 58 1.71 10.47 -24.32
N PRO A 59 2.22 9.57 -23.40
CA PRO A 59 3.61 9.13 -23.44
C PRO A 59 3.98 8.55 -24.80
N LYS A 60 5.15 8.95 -25.34
CA LYS A 60 5.68 8.46 -26.63
C LYS A 60 6.59 7.25 -26.44
N GLU A 61 7.07 7.02 -25.25
CA GLU A 61 7.97 5.93 -24.85
C GLU A 61 7.67 5.43 -23.46
N GLY A 62 8.33 4.35 -23.04
CA GLY A 62 8.17 3.75 -21.73
C GLY A 62 6.89 2.93 -21.58
N VAL A 63 6.64 2.49 -20.34
CA VAL A 63 5.54 1.56 -20.02
C VAL A 63 4.15 2.15 -20.23
N GLY A 64 4.01 3.48 -20.19
CA GLY A 64 2.74 4.15 -20.49
C GLY A 64 2.24 3.88 -21.93
N THR A 65 3.13 3.55 -22.86
CA THR A 65 2.79 3.19 -24.25
C THR A 65 2.21 1.78 -24.39
N TRP A 66 2.29 0.96 -23.34
CA TRP A 66 1.76 -0.40 -23.36
C TRP A 66 0.26 -0.45 -23.12
N VAL A 67 -0.27 0.53 -22.38
CA VAL A 67 -1.71 0.62 -22.09
C VAL A 67 -2.52 0.77 -23.39
N GLY A 68 -3.51 -0.09 -23.54
CA GLY A 68 -4.34 -0.23 -24.75
C GLY A 68 -3.76 -1.19 -25.81
N LYS A 69 -2.61 -1.84 -25.54
CA LYS A 69 -2.05 -2.87 -26.42
C LYS A 69 -2.39 -4.27 -25.94
N ASP A 70 -2.31 -5.24 -26.85
CA ASP A 70 -2.41 -6.67 -26.51
C ASP A 70 -1.21 -7.11 -25.67
N ILE A 71 -1.43 -7.96 -24.67
CA ILE A 71 -0.40 -8.49 -23.76
C ILE A 71 0.73 -9.23 -24.51
N LYS A 72 0.44 -9.75 -25.71
CA LYS A 72 1.44 -10.39 -26.56
C LYS A 72 2.64 -9.50 -26.88
N VAL A 73 2.45 -8.18 -26.87
CA VAL A 73 3.57 -7.23 -27.04
C VAL A 73 4.62 -7.43 -25.94
N LEU A 74 4.17 -7.70 -24.70
CA LEU A 74 5.09 -7.91 -23.57
C LEU A 74 5.63 -9.33 -23.53
N THR A 75 4.81 -10.34 -23.79
CA THR A 75 5.29 -11.73 -23.84
C THR A 75 6.27 -11.95 -25.00
N SER A 76 6.14 -11.23 -26.11
CA SER A 76 7.14 -11.23 -27.20
C SER A 76 8.43 -10.52 -26.80
N LYS A 77 8.37 -9.49 -25.94
CA LYS A 77 9.52 -8.69 -25.51
C LYS A 77 10.28 -9.31 -24.33
N PHE A 78 9.57 -9.78 -23.33
CA PHE A 78 10.13 -10.27 -22.06
C PHE A 78 10.10 -11.80 -21.91
N GLY A 79 9.46 -12.50 -22.86
CA GLY A 79 9.16 -13.92 -22.70
C GLY A 79 7.92 -14.17 -21.87
N GLN A 80 7.80 -15.38 -21.33
CA GLN A 80 6.69 -15.76 -20.47
C GLN A 80 6.72 -14.93 -19.18
N ALA A 81 5.53 -14.52 -18.69
CA ALA A 81 5.42 -13.84 -17.41
C ALA A 81 5.85 -14.76 -16.26
N ASP A 82 6.52 -14.20 -15.23
CA ASP A 82 6.93 -14.92 -14.04
C ASP A 82 5.72 -15.49 -13.28
N ARG A 83 4.58 -14.78 -13.34
CA ARG A 83 3.33 -15.19 -12.73
C ARG A 83 2.13 -14.58 -13.45
N VAL A 84 1.06 -15.36 -13.61
CA VAL A 84 -0.24 -14.89 -14.14
C VAL A 84 -1.33 -15.31 -13.18
N TYR A 85 -2.24 -14.39 -12.84
CA TYR A 85 -3.31 -14.68 -11.89
C TYR A 85 -4.56 -13.80 -12.12
N PRO A 86 -5.77 -14.28 -11.73
CA PRO A 86 -6.96 -13.47 -11.73
C PRO A 86 -6.85 -12.38 -10.67
N PHE A 87 -7.24 -11.15 -11.00
CA PHE A 87 -7.17 -10.01 -10.09
C PHE A 87 -8.55 -9.57 -9.59
N ARG A 88 -9.45 -9.30 -10.53
CA ARG A 88 -10.86 -8.92 -10.33
C ARG A 88 -11.68 -9.54 -11.44
N ASP A 89 -13.01 -9.40 -11.38
CA ASP A 89 -13.90 -9.90 -12.40
C ASP A 89 -13.49 -9.44 -13.81
N GLY A 90 -13.09 -10.40 -14.62
CA GLY A 90 -12.63 -10.19 -15.98
C GLY A 90 -11.23 -9.62 -16.15
N TYR A 91 -10.49 -9.38 -15.06
CA TYR A 91 -9.09 -8.93 -15.11
C TYR A 91 -8.11 -10.04 -14.75
N LYS A 92 -6.96 -10.03 -15.43
CA LYS A 92 -5.80 -10.88 -15.12
C LYS A 92 -4.57 -9.99 -14.91
N ASN A 93 -3.76 -10.32 -13.92
CA ASN A 93 -2.46 -9.72 -13.71
C ASN A 93 -1.35 -10.63 -14.24
N TYR A 94 -0.41 -10.02 -14.94
CA TYR A 94 0.85 -10.62 -15.39
C TYR A 94 1.98 -9.93 -14.66
N VAL A 95 2.84 -10.69 -14.00
CA VAL A 95 4.04 -10.18 -13.34
C VAL A 95 5.24 -10.47 -14.21
N PHE A 96 6.02 -9.43 -14.49
CA PHE A 96 7.34 -9.54 -15.14
C PHE A 96 8.36 -8.90 -14.22
N LYS A 97 9.46 -9.59 -13.96
CA LYS A 97 10.50 -9.09 -13.08
C LYS A 97 11.89 -9.50 -13.53
N ASP A 98 12.85 -8.64 -13.27
CA ASP A 98 14.26 -8.94 -13.32
C ASP A 98 14.97 -8.34 -12.10
N LYS A 99 16.31 -8.35 -12.10
CA LYS A 99 17.08 -7.82 -10.97
C LYS A 99 16.77 -6.36 -10.62
N ASN A 100 16.36 -5.53 -11.59
CA ASN A 100 16.24 -4.07 -11.43
C ASN A 100 14.91 -3.52 -11.93
N SER A 101 13.98 -4.37 -12.31
CA SER A 101 12.66 -3.97 -12.76
C SER A 101 11.57 -4.94 -12.29
N TYR A 102 10.44 -4.40 -11.94
CA TYR A 102 9.26 -5.15 -11.50
C TYR A 102 8.01 -4.50 -12.09
N TYR A 103 7.19 -5.32 -12.75
CA TYR A 103 5.96 -4.88 -13.38
C TYR A 103 4.78 -5.75 -12.95
N ILE A 104 3.66 -5.11 -12.62
CA ILE A 104 2.33 -5.77 -12.58
C ILE A 104 1.53 -5.19 -13.73
N VAL A 105 1.17 -6.03 -14.69
CA VAL A 105 0.42 -5.65 -15.88
C VAL A 105 -0.97 -6.25 -15.79
N SER A 106 -1.99 -5.41 -15.65
CA SER A 106 -3.38 -5.85 -15.63
C SER A 106 -3.96 -5.81 -17.02
N THR A 107 -4.67 -6.89 -17.40
CA THR A 107 -5.35 -7.00 -18.69
C THR A 107 -6.84 -7.26 -18.49
N LYS A 108 -7.63 -6.80 -19.44
CA LYS A 108 -9.05 -7.20 -19.62
C LYS A 108 -9.21 -7.67 -21.06
N ARG A 109 -9.64 -8.93 -21.24
CA ARG A 109 -9.72 -9.55 -22.59
C ARG A 109 -8.40 -9.44 -23.37
N GLU A 110 -7.29 -9.72 -22.72
CA GLU A 110 -5.90 -9.65 -23.23
C GLU A 110 -5.42 -8.22 -23.60
N GLU A 111 -6.24 -7.18 -23.52
CA GLU A 111 -5.83 -5.80 -23.64
C GLU A 111 -5.24 -5.29 -22.33
N ILE A 112 -4.09 -4.64 -22.38
CA ILE A 112 -3.42 -4.04 -21.22
C ILE A 112 -4.18 -2.79 -20.77
N VAL A 113 -4.73 -2.84 -19.56
CA VAL A 113 -5.50 -1.74 -18.96
C VAL A 113 -4.76 -1.01 -17.84
N SER A 114 -3.72 -1.65 -17.28
CA SER A 114 -2.85 -1.03 -16.28
C SER A 114 -1.44 -1.61 -16.31
N VAL A 115 -0.46 -0.78 -16.01
CA VAL A 115 0.94 -1.17 -15.82
C VAL A 115 1.49 -0.46 -14.60
N TYR A 116 1.66 -1.17 -13.49
CA TYR A 116 2.45 -0.72 -12.35
C TYR A 116 3.90 -1.08 -12.59
N ALA A 117 4.80 -0.11 -12.40
CA ALA A 117 6.22 -0.28 -12.64
C ALA A 117 7.06 0.32 -11.51
N THR A 118 8.02 -0.45 -11.00
CA THR A 118 9.00 -0.02 -10.01
C THR A 118 10.36 -0.67 -10.27
N GLY A 119 11.43 -0.07 -9.72
CA GLY A 119 12.80 -0.52 -9.93
C GLY A 119 13.65 0.52 -10.65
N GLU A 120 14.97 0.41 -10.53
CA GLU A 120 15.90 1.42 -11.03
C GLU A 120 15.97 1.53 -12.56
N LYS A 121 15.64 0.45 -13.28
CA LYS A 121 15.77 0.37 -14.74
C LYS A 121 14.45 0.46 -15.51
N VAL A 122 13.34 0.72 -14.82
CA VAL A 122 12.05 0.88 -15.51
C VAL A 122 11.98 2.22 -16.25
N ASN A 123 11.49 2.20 -17.48
CA ASN A 123 11.21 3.41 -18.24
C ASN A 123 9.74 3.82 -18.04
N VAL A 124 9.50 4.81 -17.22
CA VAL A 124 8.17 5.37 -16.89
C VAL A 124 7.95 6.74 -17.54
N SER A 125 8.64 7.04 -18.65
CA SER A 125 8.53 8.33 -19.36
C SER A 125 7.09 8.79 -19.55
N PRO A 126 6.84 10.12 -19.41
CA PRO A 126 7.79 11.22 -19.25
C PRO A 126 8.32 11.39 -17.81
N LEU A 127 7.91 10.55 -16.88
CA LEU A 127 8.37 10.51 -15.50
C LEU A 127 9.65 9.66 -15.38
N LYS A 128 10.30 9.73 -14.21
CA LYS A 128 11.50 8.93 -13.91
C LYS A 128 11.48 8.45 -12.46
N ILE A 129 11.79 7.16 -12.23
CA ILE A 129 12.00 6.65 -10.86
C ILE A 129 13.21 7.36 -10.25
N GLY A 130 13.07 7.77 -8.99
CA GLY A 130 14.08 8.51 -8.25
C GLY A 130 14.14 10.01 -8.55
N GLN A 131 13.35 10.55 -9.50
CA GLN A 131 13.24 12.00 -9.68
C GLN A 131 12.61 12.66 -8.46
N HIS A 132 12.90 13.94 -8.24
CA HIS A 132 12.28 14.69 -7.16
C HIS A 132 10.81 14.97 -7.49
N SER A 133 9.90 14.68 -6.55
CA SER A 133 8.45 14.80 -6.77
C SER A 133 8.01 16.22 -7.12
N ALA A 134 8.68 17.25 -6.61
CA ALA A 134 8.37 18.64 -6.94
C ALA A 134 8.57 18.96 -8.44
N GLU A 135 9.48 18.27 -9.13
CA GLU A 135 9.70 18.47 -10.57
C GLU A 135 8.47 18.12 -11.40
N ILE A 136 7.63 17.19 -10.90
CA ILE A 136 6.39 16.80 -11.57
C ILE A 136 5.46 17.99 -11.68
N PHE A 137 5.30 18.77 -10.61
CA PHE A 137 4.41 19.93 -10.56
C PHE A 137 4.88 21.09 -11.47
N ASN A 138 6.20 21.16 -11.75
CA ASN A 138 6.76 22.21 -12.61
C ASN A 138 6.49 21.97 -14.10
N HIS A 139 6.31 20.71 -14.52
CA HIS A 139 6.25 20.35 -15.94
C HIS A 139 4.96 19.61 -16.33
N THR A 140 4.03 19.45 -15.40
CA THR A 140 2.84 18.63 -15.61
C THR A 140 1.60 19.32 -15.08
N SER A 141 0.56 19.38 -15.89
CA SER A 141 -0.76 19.86 -15.45
C SER A 141 -1.43 18.77 -14.62
N ILE A 142 -1.80 19.12 -13.38
CA ILE A 142 -2.45 18.21 -12.42
C ILE A 142 -3.83 18.76 -12.08
N ASN A 143 -4.85 17.92 -12.24
CA ASN A 143 -6.19 18.23 -11.79
C ASN A 143 -6.47 17.47 -10.48
N PRO A 144 -6.65 18.15 -9.33
CA PRO A 144 -6.95 17.50 -8.06
C PRO A 144 -8.38 16.96 -7.97
N GLU A 145 -9.26 17.33 -8.90
CA GLU A 145 -10.66 16.88 -8.98
C GLU A 145 -10.95 16.26 -10.36
N PRO A 146 -10.28 15.15 -10.73
CA PRO A 146 -10.47 14.56 -12.05
C PRO A 146 -11.86 13.92 -12.16
N SER A 147 -12.53 14.19 -13.28
CA SER A 147 -13.83 13.60 -13.59
C SER A 147 -13.84 12.99 -14.98
N PHE A 148 -14.54 11.86 -15.13
CA PHE A 148 -14.70 11.15 -16.39
C PHE A 148 -15.95 10.26 -16.36
N LYS A 149 -16.31 9.70 -17.53
CA LYS A 149 -17.43 8.76 -17.64
C LYS A 149 -16.95 7.37 -18.07
N VAL A 150 -17.49 6.34 -17.44
CA VAL A 150 -17.35 4.93 -17.80
C VAL A 150 -18.75 4.32 -17.87
N ASP A 151 -19.12 3.69 -18.97
CA ASP A 151 -20.41 3.02 -19.18
C ASP A 151 -21.62 3.88 -18.76
N GLY A 152 -21.55 5.19 -19.08
CA GLY A 152 -22.61 6.16 -18.76
C GLY A 152 -22.57 6.71 -17.32
N LYS A 153 -21.90 6.05 -16.39
CA LYS A 153 -21.71 6.51 -15.00
C LYS A 153 -20.61 7.56 -14.93
N LYS A 154 -20.86 8.66 -14.21
CA LYS A 154 -19.87 9.70 -13.94
C LYS A 154 -19.07 9.35 -12.70
N TYR A 155 -17.76 9.44 -12.78
CA TYR A 155 -16.82 9.33 -11.67
C TYR A 155 -16.18 10.71 -11.44
N GLU A 156 -16.17 11.14 -10.19
CA GLU A 156 -15.55 12.38 -9.74
C GLU A 156 -14.66 12.04 -8.56
N PHE A 157 -13.36 12.04 -8.78
CA PHE A 157 -12.40 11.81 -7.70
C PHE A 157 -11.98 13.14 -7.08
N GLU A 158 -11.61 13.09 -5.82
CA GLU A 158 -11.01 14.19 -5.09
C GLU A 158 -9.69 13.70 -4.48
N LEU A 159 -8.59 14.37 -4.85
CA LEU A 159 -7.27 14.13 -4.30
C LEU A 159 -7.07 15.05 -3.09
N SER A 160 -6.77 14.45 -1.94
CA SER A 160 -6.36 15.19 -0.74
C SER A 160 -4.97 15.83 -0.93
N ASP A 161 -4.58 16.73 -0.03
CA ASP A 161 -3.22 17.28 0.00
C ASP A 161 -2.15 16.17 0.18
N GLU A 162 -2.51 15.09 0.87
CA GLU A 162 -1.68 13.92 1.04
C GLU A 162 -1.56 13.10 -0.24
N ASP A 163 -2.66 12.87 -0.96
CA ASP A 163 -2.65 12.22 -2.27
C ASP A 163 -1.77 12.98 -3.27
N LEU A 164 -1.85 14.31 -3.28
CA LEU A 164 -1.01 15.14 -4.15
C LEU A 164 0.48 15.00 -3.85
N LYS A 165 0.87 14.62 -2.63
CA LYS A 165 2.27 14.43 -2.22
C LYS A 165 2.74 12.99 -2.43
N THR A 166 1.87 12.00 -2.25
CA THR A 166 2.25 10.59 -2.12
C THR A 166 1.78 9.70 -3.26
N GLN A 167 0.66 10.03 -3.89
CA GLN A 167 0.06 9.25 -4.98
C GLN A 167 -0.64 10.15 -6.00
N THR A 168 0.10 11.13 -6.52
CA THR A 168 -0.42 12.12 -7.48
C THR A 168 -1.01 11.46 -8.72
N LEU A 169 -2.23 11.87 -9.12
CA LEU A 169 -2.86 11.43 -10.37
C LEU A 169 -2.69 12.46 -11.48
N ILE A 170 -2.16 12.01 -12.62
CA ILE A 170 -1.90 12.83 -13.79
C ILE A 170 -2.62 12.23 -15.00
N LYS A 171 -3.33 13.05 -15.76
CA LYS A 171 -3.91 12.63 -17.04
C LYS A 171 -2.92 12.88 -18.16
N TYR A 172 -2.61 11.83 -18.95
CA TYR A 172 -1.77 11.89 -20.15
C TYR A 172 -2.59 11.44 -21.37
N GLY A 173 -3.12 12.39 -22.13
CA GLY A 173 -4.04 12.08 -23.23
C GLY A 173 -5.26 11.30 -22.75
N ASN A 174 -5.42 10.05 -23.20
CA ASN A 174 -6.55 9.19 -22.83
C ASN A 174 -6.26 8.19 -21.68
N ILE A 175 -5.07 8.22 -21.06
CA ILE A 175 -4.68 7.40 -19.93
C ILE A 175 -4.34 8.24 -18.71
N TYR A 176 -4.23 7.60 -17.57
CA TYR A 176 -3.83 8.21 -16.31
C TYR A 176 -2.51 7.63 -15.84
N ALA A 177 -1.74 8.41 -15.08
CA ALA A 177 -0.58 7.96 -14.33
C ALA A 177 -0.79 8.26 -12.85
N GLN A 178 -0.80 7.24 -12.01
CA GLN A 178 -0.72 7.35 -10.57
C GLN A 178 0.76 7.28 -10.17
N VAL A 179 1.27 8.36 -9.61
CA VAL A 179 2.69 8.53 -9.29
C VAL A 179 2.88 8.39 -7.81
N TYR A 180 3.53 7.32 -7.39
CA TYR A 180 3.81 7.04 -5.99
C TYR A 180 5.14 7.67 -5.57
N SER A 181 5.07 8.59 -4.63
CA SER A 181 6.22 9.34 -4.10
C SER A 181 6.42 9.04 -2.62
N ASP A 182 7.66 9.07 -2.20
CA ASP A 182 8.07 8.96 -0.81
C ASP A 182 8.23 10.35 -0.19
N GLN A 183 7.40 10.69 0.78
CA GLN A 183 7.43 12.00 1.44
C GLN A 183 8.75 12.33 2.13
N GLN A 184 9.44 11.34 2.69
CA GLN A 184 10.70 11.59 3.39
C GLN A 184 11.83 11.89 2.42
N SER A 185 12.02 11.07 1.38
CA SER A 185 13.08 11.29 0.39
C SER A 185 12.70 12.26 -0.73
N LYS A 186 11.41 12.65 -0.83
CA LYS A 186 10.84 13.47 -1.92
C LYS A 186 11.09 12.88 -3.31
N LYS A 187 11.14 11.55 -3.43
CA LYS A 187 11.45 10.86 -4.68
C LYS A 187 10.30 9.98 -5.15
N VAL A 188 10.12 9.90 -6.47
CA VAL A 188 9.22 8.93 -7.11
C VAL A 188 9.77 7.53 -6.91
N LEU A 189 8.95 6.62 -6.38
CA LEU A 189 9.28 5.21 -6.14
C LEU A 189 8.71 4.30 -7.22
N SER A 190 7.51 4.62 -7.71
CA SER A 190 6.78 3.79 -8.67
C SER A 190 5.81 4.64 -9.49
N VAL A 191 5.41 4.13 -10.64
CA VAL A 191 4.35 4.74 -11.45
C VAL A 191 3.40 3.64 -11.92
N ARG A 192 2.11 3.91 -11.87
CA ARG A 192 1.09 3.07 -12.48
C ARG A 192 0.37 3.83 -13.58
N PHE A 193 0.55 3.43 -14.83
CA PHE A 193 -0.28 3.90 -15.94
C PHE A 193 -1.52 3.03 -16.07
N LEU A 194 -2.68 3.65 -16.32
CA LEU A 194 -3.95 2.93 -16.37
C LEU A 194 -5.00 3.64 -17.21
N THR A 195 -5.97 2.87 -17.69
CA THR A 195 -7.17 3.40 -18.35
C THR A 195 -8.13 4.01 -17.33
N LYS A 196 -9.09 4.81 -17.79
CA LYS A 196 -10.15 5.37 -16.94
C LYS A 196 -11.07 4.28 -16.37
N GLU A 197 -11.31 3.19 -17.12
CA GLU A 197 -12.09 2.05 -16.69
C GLU A 197 -11.41 1.36 -15.49
N MET A 198 -10.11 1.09 -15.62
CA MET A 198 -9.36 0.49 -14.51
C MET A 198 -9.26 1.43 -13.31
N LEU A 199 -9.14 2.75 -13.55
CA LEU A 199 -9.15 3.75 -12.48
C LEU A 199 -10.49 3.78 -11.74
N ALA A 200 -11.61 3.65 -12.48
CA ALA A 200 -12.95 3.55 -11.90
C ALA A 200 -13.12 2.27 -11.06
N ASP A 201 -12.57 1.13 -11.54
CA ASP A 201 -12.73 -0.15 -10.87
C ASP A 201 -11.88 -0.30 -9.60
N ILE A 202 -10.70 0.33 -9.54
CA ILE A 202 -9.84 0.26 -8.34
C ILE A 202 -10.10 1.36 -7.31
N GLU A 203 -10.77 2.44 -7.70
CA GLU A 203 -11.16 3.57 -6.83
C GLU A 203 -10.05 3.95 -5.82
N PRO A 204 -8.85 4.34 -6.28
CA PRO A 204 -7.72 4.57 -5.37
C PRO A 204 -7.81 5.91 -4.65
N TYR A 205 -8.72 6.78 -5.07
CA TYR A 205 -9.00 8.08 -4.47
C TYR A 205 -10.45 8.15 -4.02
N ARG A 206 -10.74 9.14 -3.21
CA ARG A 206 -12.09 9.38 -2.74
C ARG A 206 -13.00 9.76 -3.91
N LEU A 207 -14.19 9.16 -3.94
CA LEU A 207 -15.28 9.55 -4.83
C LEU A 207 -16.12 10.66 -4.20
N ASN A 208 -16.36 11.73 -4.96
CA ASN A 208 -17.24 12.85 -4.56
C ASN A 208 -18.72 12.54 -4.85
N SER A 209 -19.15 11.30 -4.75
CA SER A 209 -20.53 10.89 -4.96
C SER A 209 -21.03 10.07 -3.78
N ASN A 210 -22.35 10.21 -3.46
CA ASN A 210 -23.05 9.46 -2.42
C ASN A 210 -23.17 7.94 -2.68
N SER A 211 -22.33 7.39 -3.55
CA SER A 211 -22.27 5.95 -3.78
C SER A 211 -21.43 5.29 -2.69
N THR A 212 -22.08 4.98 -1.59
CA THR A 212 -21.53 4.10 -0.54
C THR A 212 -21.15 2.78 -1.18
N SER A 213 -19.88 2.42 -1.07
CA SER A 213 -19.38 1.10 -1.43
C SER A 213 -19.87 0.07 -0.40
N GLU A 214 -21.15 -0.31 -0.44
CA GLU A 214 -21.71 -1.39 0.39
C GLU A 214 -21.16 -2.79 0.03
N GLU A 215 -20.30 -2.88 -0.97
CA GLU A 215 -19.81 -4.17 -1.49
C GLU A 215 -18.73 -4.83 -0.63
N HIS A 216 -18.02 -4.09 0.23
CA HIS A 216 -16.92 -4.67 1.01
C HIS A 216 -17.37 -5.78 1.97
N ASN A 217 -18.55 -5.66 2.58
CA ASN A 217 -19.06 -6.65 3.53
C ASN A 217 -19.60 -7.94 2.90
N LYS A 218 -19.71 -8.01 1.57
CA LYS A 218 -20.27 -9.18 0.85
C LYS A 218 -19.20 -10.15 0.34
N ARG A 219 -17.91 -9.81 0.45
CA ARG A 219 -16.86 -10.71 0.00
C ARG A 219 -16.72 -11.90 0.94
N PRO A 220 -16.53 -13.12 0.42
CA PRO A 220 -16.30 -14.29 1.26
C PRO A 220 -15.03 -14.14 2.08
N VAL A 221 -14.96 -14.82 3.24
CA VAL A 221 -13.76 -14.91 4.06
C VAL A 221 -12.82 -15.90 3.41
N GLU A 222 -12.07 -15.44 2.41
CA GLU A 222 -11.14 -16.25 1.65
C GLU A 222 -9.77 -15.58 1.63
N GLN A 223 -8.73 -16.40 1.71
CA GLN A 223 -7.34 -15.97 1.49
C GLN A 223 -7.15 -15.55 0.04
N ASN A 224 -6.30 -14.55 -0.16
CA ASN A 224 -5.86 -14.14 -1.50
C ASN A 224 -4.34 -14.37 -1.67
N PRO A 225 -3.92 -15.61 -1.99
CA PRO A 225 -2.50 -15.96 -2.10
C PRO A 225 -1.77 -15.17 -3.18
N ASN A 226 -2.48 -14.74 -4.22
CA ASN A 226 -1.88 -13.96 -5.29
C ASN A 226 -1.57 -12.52 -4.88
N GLN A 227 -2.44 -11.91 -4.10
CA GLN A 227 -2.18 -10.60 -3.48
C GLN A 227 -1.08 -10.73 -2.41
N LEU A 228 -1.06 -11.83 -1.65
CA LEU A 228 0.00 -12.10 -0.67
C LEU A 228 1.38 -12.18 -1.32
N ILE A 229 1.52 -12.93 -2.42
CA ILE A 229 2.80 -12.99 -3.15
C ILE A 229 3.19 -11.60 -3.65
N SER A 230 2.24 -10.82 -4.19
CA SER A 230 2.50 -9.45 -4.62
C SER A 230 2.91 -8.54 -3.46
N LEU A 231 2.33 -8.75 -2.26
CA LEU A 231 2.68 -8.03 -1.03
C LEU A 231 4.15 -8.27 -0.65
N TYR A 232 4.61 -9.54 -0.69
CA TYR A 232 6.02 -9.88 -0.47
C TYR A 232 6.94 -9.28 -1.52
N GLU A 233 6.59 -9.41 -2.80
CA GLU A 233 7.41 -8.93 -3.91
C GLU A 233 7.55 -7.40 -3.86
N VAL A 234 6.46 -6.64 -3.76
CA VAL A 234 6.50 -5.17 -3.73
C VAL A 234 7.19 -4.65 -2.45
N THR A 235 7.00 -5.32 -1.30
CA THR A 235 7.76 -5.01 -0.08
C THR A 235 9.25 -5.10 -0.33
N ASN A 236 9.71 -6.18 -0.94
CA ASN A 236 11.13 -6.39 -1.24
C ASN A 236 11.65 -5.42 -2.31
N GLU A 237 10.83 -5.02 -3.29
CA GLU A 237 11.23 -3.97 -4.25
C GLU A 237 11.40 -2.61 -3.54
N MET A 238 10.53 -2.23 -2.61
CA MET A 238 10.72 -1.00 -1.82
C MET A 238 12.00 -1.06 -0.98
N ARG A 239 12.28 -2.20 -0.35
CA ARG A 239 13.53 -2.41 0.41
C ARG A 239 14.77 -2.27 -0.49
N LYS A 240 14.75 -2.88 -1.68
CA LYS A 240 15.84 -2.73 -2.68
C LYS A 240 16.08 -1.28 -3.08
N LEU A 241 15.01 -0.52 -3.40
CA LEU A 241 15.10 0.90 -3.75
C LEU A 241 15.70 1.75 -2.62
N LYS A 242 15.66 1.26 -1.38
CA LYS A 242 16.27 1.89 -0.20
C LYS A 242 17.62 1.28 0.18
N GLY A 243 18.21 0.43 -0.67
CA GLY A 243 19.51 -0.21 -0.45
C GLY A 243 19.51 -1.28 0.64
N LEU A 244 18.35 -1.81 1.00
CA LEU A 244 18.18 -2.84 2.02
C LEU A 244 18.12 -4.24 1.40
N LYS A 245 18.55 -5.24 2.17
CA LYS A 245 18.41 -6.64 1.77
C LYS A 245 16.92 -7.03 1.70
N PRO A 246 16.53 -7.84 0.70
CA PRO A 246 15.21 -8.43 0.67
C PRO A 246 15.01 -9.39 1.85
N LEU A 247 13.79 -9.44 2.37
CA LEU A 247 13.39 -10.36 3.43
C LEU A 247 13.07 -11.73 2.83
N LYS A 248 13.42 -12.79 3.57
CA LYS A 248 13.03 -14.17 3.25
C LYS A 248 11.59 -14.40 3.72
N ILE A 249 10.86 -15.23 2.99
CA ILE A 249 9.51 -15.64 3.40
C ILE A 249 9.63 -16.74 4.45
N ASN A 250 8.91 -16.57 5.56
CA ASN A 250 8.80 -17.53 6.65
C ASN A 250 7.36 -18.04 6.72
N SER A 251 7.18 -19.35 6.51
CA SER A 251 5.88 -20.01 6.50
C SER A 251 5.19 -20.03 7.88
N ASP A 252 5.96 -20.06 8.98
CA ASP A 252 5.39 -20.08 10.32
C ASP A 252 4.74 -18.73 10.64
N LEU A 253 5.39 -17.62 10.24
CA LEU A 253 4.82 -16.29 10.35
C LEU A 253 3.57 -16.15 9.48
N ALA A 254 3.59 -16.69 8.26
CA ALA A 254 2.43 -16.68 7.39
C ALA A 254 1.25 -17.47 7.99
N HIS A 255 1.52 -18.62 8.62
CA HIS A 255 0.48 -19.41 9.28
C HIS A 255 -0.13 -18.68 10.49
N ILE A 256 0.71 -18.04 11.32
CA ILE A 256 0.24 -17.23 12.45
C ILE A 256 -0.68 -16.12 11.94
N GLU A 257 -0.27 -15.41 10.89
CA GLU A 257 -1.02 -14.30 10.38
C GLU A 257 -2.34 -14.70 9.70
N SER A 258 -2.33 -15.85 9.02
CA SER A 258 -3.54 -16.44 8.46
C SER A 258 -4.62 -16.69 9.51
N ASN A 259 -4.24 -17.23 10.67
CA ASN A 259 -5.17 -17.44 11.77
C ASN A 259 -5.69 -16.11 12.33
N ASN A 260 -4.83 -15.10 12.50
CA ASN A 260 -5.22 -13.77 12.96
C ASN A 260 -6.23 -13.11 12.02
N LEU A 261 -5.94 -13.10 10.73
CA LEU A 261 -6.84 -12.49 9.77
C LEU A 261 -8.16 -13.27 9.62
N TYR A 262 -8.12 -14.59 9.75
CA TYR A 262 -9.33 -15.39 9.77
C TYR A 262 -10.23 -15.02 10.95
N GLU A 263 -9.68 -14.89 12.15
CA GLU A 263 -10.43 -14.46 13.34
C GLU A 263 -10.97 -13.03 13.17
N ALA A 264 -10.15 -12.08 12.72
CA ALA A 264 -10.55 -10.70 12.51
C ALA A 264 -11.68 -10.56 11.47
N THR A 265 -11.64 -11.36 10.42
CA THR A 265 -12.63 -11.30 9.33
C THR A 265 -13.89 -12.10 9.59
N SER A 266 -13.85 -13.11 10.45
CA SER A 266 -14.99 -13.98 10.80
C SER A 266 -15.80 -13.42 11.97
N ASN A 267 -15.12 -12.88 12.99
CA ASN A 267 -15.72 -12.45 14.26
C ASN A 267 -15.78 -10.91 14.41
N GLY A 268 -15.30 -10.18 13.42
CA GLY A 268 -15.15 -8.73 13.44
C GLY A 268 -13.75 -8.28 13.88
N SER A 269 -13.37 -7.06 13.46
CA SER A 269 -12.03 -6.50 13.72
C SER A 269 -11.68 -6.39 15.21
N ASP A 270 -12.69 -6.28 16.07
CA ASP A 270 -12.52 -6.15 17.51
C ASP A 270 -12.17 -7.48 18.21
N SER A 271 -12.28 -8.61 17.49
CA SER A 271 -11.97 -9.96 18.02
C SER A 271 -10.47 -10.26 18.06
N VAL A 272 -9.64 -9.51 17.33
CA VAL A 272 -8.19 -9.70 17.26
C VAL A 272 -7.46 -8.44 17.71
N GLU A 273 -6.58 -8.61 18.69
CA GLU A 273 -5.68 -7.55 19.10
C GLU A 273 -4.39 -7.59 18.28
N PHE A 274 -4.22 -6.63 17.36
CA PHE A 274 -2.94 -6.38 16.70
C PHE A 274 -2.02 -5.60 17.64
N THR A 275 -1.45 -6.30 18.64
CA THR A 275 -0.55 -5.71 19.63
C THR A 275 0.78 -6.47 19.64
N GLU A 276 1.84 -5.81 20.13
CA GLU A 276 3.15 -6.43 20.29
C GLU A 276 3.08 -7.63 21.21
N ASP A 277 2.35 -7.53 22.33
CA ASP A 277 2.20 -8.61 23.31
C ASP A 277 1.45 -9.82 22.72
N ALA A 278 0.36 -9.57 21.98
CA ALA A 278 -0.38 -10.63 21.29
C ALA A 278 0.52 -11.34 20.26
N LEU A 279 1.25 -10.59 19.44
CA LEU A 279 2.18 -11.16 18.46
C LEU A 279 3.27 -12.00 19.15
N ARG A 280 3.91 -11.49 20.21
CA ARG A 280 4.92 -12.23 20.97
C ARG A 280 4.35 -13.52 21.56
N GLY A 281 3.17 -13.47 22.18
CA GLY A 281 2.51 -14.67 22.70
C GLY A 281 2.22 -15.73 21.64
N GLN A 282 1.88 -15.30 20.40
CA GLN A 282 1.67 -16.22 19.28
C GLN A 282 2.98 -16.81 18.76
N LEU A 283 4.04 -16.03 18.66
CA LEU A 283 5.37 -16.50 18.26
C LEU A 283 5.90 -17.53 19.27
N ASP A 284 5.78 -17.26 20.56
CA ASP A 284 6.21 -18.16 21.63
C ASP A 284 5.40 -19.46 21.62
N LYS A 285 4.08 -19.38 21.46
CA LYS A 285 3.18 -20.55 21.35
C LYS A 285 3.53 -21.45 20.16
N ASN A 286 3.99 -20.86 19.06
CA ASN A 286 4.40 -21.58 17.85
C ASN A 286 5.91 -21.89 17.83
N HIS A 287 6.62 -21.69 18.94
CA HIS A 287 8.06 -21.97 19.09
C HIS A 287 8.94 -21.24 18.05
N VAL A 288 8.51 -20.07 17.59
CA VAL A 288 9.28 -19.21 16.68
C VAL A 288 10.32 -18.43 17.48
N THR A 289 11.60 -18.68 17.23
CA THR A 289 12.69 -17.94 17.87
C THR A 289 12.99 -16.64 17.13
N TYR A 290 13.17 -15.54 17.86
CA TYR A 290 13.44 -14.22 17.30
C TYR A 290 14.19 -13.33 18.30
N LYS A 291 14.86 -12.28 17.80
CA LYS A 291 15.41 -11.19 18.61
C LYS A 291 14.41 -10.03 18.69
N THR A 292 13.94 -9.58 17.55
CA THR A 292 12.91 -8.53 17.48
C THR A 292 11.87 -8.88 16.42
N THR A 293 10.66 -8.37 16.61
CA THR A 293 9.54 -8.57 15.70
C THR A 293 8.69 -7.31 15.61
N ALA A 294 7.97 -7.16 14.52
CA ALA A 294 6.94 -6.13 14.34
C ALA A 294 5.91 -6.61 13.32
N GLN A 295 4.79 -5.88 13.25
CA GLN A 295 3.70 -6.20 12.34
C GLN A 295 3.19 -4.92 11.67
N ASN A 296 2.91 -4.99 10.37
CA ASN A 296 2.14 -3.98 9.65
C ASN A 296 0.80 -4.57 9.24
N VAL A 297 -0.26 -3.84 9.53
CA VAL A 297 -1.61 -4.21 9.13
C VAL A 297 -2.23 -3.08 8.31
N GLY A 298 -2.90 -3.42 7.21
CA GLY A 298 -3.65 -2.49 6.38
C GLY A 298 -5.07 -2.98 6.17
N TYR A 299 -6.03 -2.06 6.11
CA TYR A 299 -7.45 -2.36 5.96
C TYR A 299 -8.09 -1.50 4.88
N ALA A 300 -9.07 -2.06 4.15
CA ALA A 300 -9.87 -1.40 3.14
C ALA A 300 -9.09 -0.89 1.91
N PHE A 301 -7.93 -1.49 1.61
CA PHE A 301 -7.20 -1.23 0.38
C PHE A 301 -7.70 -2.13 -0.75
N ASN A 302 -7.69 -1.61 -1.96
CA ASN A 302 -8.16 -2.35 -3.14
C ASN A 302 -7.04 -3.11 -3.87
N ASP A 303 -5.78 -2.77 -3.62
CA ASP A 303 -4.61 -3.42 -4.21
C ASP A 303 -3.33 -3.21 -3.40
N VAL A 304 -2.37 -4.08 -3.62
CA VAL A 304 -1.04 -4.07 -2.97
C VAL A 304 -0.22 -2.82 -3.28
N PRO A 305 -0.14 -2.32 -4.54
CA PRO A 305 0.59 -1.09 -4.80
C PRO A 305 0.16 0.08 -3.94
N THR A 306 -1.15 0.36 -3.87
CA THR A 306 -1.68 1.46 -3.06
C THR A 306 -1.38 1.27 -1.57
N LEU A 307 -1.57 0.05 -1.04
CA LEU A 307 -1.26 -0.28 0.34
C LEU A 307 0.22 -0.03 0.69
N ILE A 308 1.13 -0.63 -0.08
CA ILE A 308 2.57 -0.53 0.23
C ILE A 308 3.05 0.91 0.19
N HIS A 309 2.58 1.72 -0.77
CA HIS A 309 2.95 3.13 -0.83
C HIS A 309 2.33 3.95 0.31
N SER A 310 1.16 3.57 0.82
CA SER A 310 0.59 4.14 2.04
C SER A 310 1.42 3.76 3.27
N TRP A 311 1.87 2.51 3.40
CA TRP A 311 2.82 2.12 4.46
C TRP A 311 4.16 2.86 4.35
N MET A 312 4.67 3.07 3.15
CA MET A 312 5.91 3.84 2.91
C MET A 312 5.80 5.30 3.36
N ASN A 313 4.60 5.85 3.42
CA ASN A 313 4.30 7.23 3.80
C ASN A 313 3.69 7.39 5.21
N SER A 314 3.54 6.30 5.96
CA SER A 314 3.20 6.28 7.38
C SER A 314 4.44 5.99 8.22
N ASP A 315 4.86 6.88 9.10
CA ASP A 315 6.13 6.78 9.84
C ASP A 315 6.30 5.44 10.57
N ILE A 316 5.25 5.00 11.24
CA ILE A 316 5.23 3.73 11.99
C ILE A 316 5.38 2.53 11.05
N HIS A 317 4.55 2.44 10.01
CA HIS A 317 4.58 1.31 9.07
C HIS A 317 5.87 1.29 8.24
N ARG A 318 6.33 2.47 7.83
CA ARG A 318 7.60 2.66 7.14
C ARG A 318 8.77 2.16 7.96
N SER A 319 8.84 2.55 9.24
CA SER A 319 9.95 2.20 10.13
C SER A 319 10.11 0.69 10.28
N ARG A 320 9.01 -0.06 10.25
CA ARG A 320 8.97 -1.52 10.30
C ARG A 320 9.36 -2.12 8.95
N LEU A 321 8.74 -1.66 7.87
CA LEU A 321 8.99 -2.15 6.50
C LEU A 321 10.45 -1.97 6.08
N LEU A 322 11.09 -0.86 6.49
CA LEU A 322 12.47 -0.50 6.14
C LEU A 322 13.48 -0.79 7.25
N ASN A 323 13.12 -1.51 8.30
CA ASN A 323 14.07 -1.87 9.33
C ASN A 323 15.15 -2.82 8.78
N SER A 324 16.42 -2.41 8.91
CA SER A 324 17.56 -3.19 8.40
C SER A 324 17.87 -4.45 9.20
N LYS A 325 17.34 -4.55 10.44
CA LYS A 325 17.56 -5.71 11.31
C LYS A 325 16.73 -6.92 10.92
N TYR A 326 15.58 -6.72 10.28
CA TYR A 326 14.73 -7.83 9.89
C TYR A 326 15.32 -8.64 8.74
N ASP A 327 15.21 -9.95 8.87
CA ASP A 327 15.71 -10.96 7.92
C ASP A 327 14.58 -11.70 7.22
N GLU A 328 13.44 -11.84 7.91
CA GLU A 328 12.32 -12.65 7.47
C GLU A 328 11.00 -11.86 7.55
N MET A 329 10.05 -12.29 6.74
CA MET A 329 8.66 -11.83 6.79
C MET A 329 7.70 -12.99 6.51
N GLY A 330 6.52 -12.89 7.06
CA GLY A 330 5.38 -13.74 6.70
C GLY A 330 4.10 -12.94 6.87
N GLY A 331 3.04 -13.32 6.20
CA GLY A 331 1.81 -12.56 6.26
C GLY A 331 0.66 -13.27 5.58
N ASP A 332 -0.47 -12.57 5.50
CA ASP A 332 -1.63 -13.02 4.74
C ASP A 332 -2.43 -11.82 4.20
N VAL A 333 -3.29 -12.12 3.23
CA VAL A 333 -4.28 -11.20 2.66
C VAL A 333 -5.63 -11.91 2.67
N MET A 334 -6.57 -11.34 3.40
CA MET A 334 -7.90 -11.91 3.56
C MET A 334 -8.97 -10.83 3.54
N ARG A 335 -9.94 -10.93 2.64
CA ARG A 335 -10.89 -9.84 2.35
C ARG A 335 -10.16 -8.53 2.05
N ASP A 336 -10.38 -7.53 2.91
CA ASP A 336 -9.83 -6.18 2.81
C ASP A 336 -8.64 -5.95 3.77
N TYR A 337 -8.21 -7.01 4.50
CA TYR A 337 -7.06 -6.99 5.39
C TYR A 337 -5.80 -7.48 4.68
N TYR A 338 -4.73 -6.78 4.93
CA TYR A 338 -3.37 -7.10 4.49
C TYR A 338 -2.46 -7.05 5.71
N SER A 339 -1.71 -8.08 5.98
CA SER A 339 -0.80 -8.06 7.11
C SER A 339 0.54 -8.72 6.81
N LEU A 340 1.60 -8.13 7.39
CA LEU A 340 2.96 -8.65 7.37
C LEU A 340 3.56 -8.61 8.76
N ILE A 341 4.06 -9.75 9.23
CA ILE A 341 4.97 -9.86 10.37
C ILE A 341 6.41 -9.80 9.86
N PHE A 342 7.23 -9.01 10.50
CA PHE A 342 8.68 -8.89 10.27
C PHE A 342 9.44 -9.48 11.44
N LEU A 343 10.57 -10.14 11.19
CA LEU A 343 11.31 -10.85 12.21
C LEU A 343 12.81 -10.72 12.00
N GLU A 344 13.54 -10.48 13.10
CA GLU A 344 15.00 -10.57 13.22
C GLU A 344 15.34 -11.93 13.85
N LYS A 345 16.15 -12.75 13.19
CA LYS A 345 16.66 -14.04 13.69
C LYS A 345 17.80 -13.89 14.69
#